data_475b82eabe858dfbead4c2b0289c4029
#
_entry.id   475b82eabe858dfbead4c2b0289c4029
#
_cell.length_a   1.000
_cell.length_b   1.000
_cell.length_c   1.000
_cell.angle_alpha   90.00
_cell.angle_beta   90.00
_cell.angle_gamma   90.00
#
_symmetry.space_group_name_H-M   'P 1'
#
loop_
_entity.id
_entity.type
_entity.pdbx_description
1 polymer ?
#
loop_
_entity_poly.entity_id
_entity_poly.type
_entity_poly.pdbx_seq_one_letter_code
_entity_poly.pdbx_strand_id
1 'polypeptide(L)'
;MTDLEQVAASHGFTAVKSEPISEVEGTVHLMHHAASGARLMFIENDDANKAFSITFKTPAADDTGVFHILEHSVLCGSEKFPVKEPFVNLLKTSMQTFLNAMTFPDKTMYPVASTNEQDLVNLMDVYLDAVFHPDIYRRPVIFQQEGWHRELEGEGEGERLVVNGVVYNEMKGALSEPDSVLYDGLSAALFPDTTYRFESGGTPAAIPTLTYEGFLENHRRHYRPDNAYIILYGNLDADRFLGFLDERYLAPLAAKERGPLDINPLGLQAPVAPAPVSVPMATAPENACAAVGFVIGRAAERERVVAADILMDAIMGANESPLKRVLLDAGIADDAIGYVADSVAQPFAVVSLRGARPGAADALRAIVEAEARRLAEGGLDRELVRAALSHAEFVMRERNFGYPDGVVLAMSAMAGWLYSDDDPAAYLRFEDVFASLREKVEEGYFEALLRELFLDNDHRACAEVVPTESDEAAEEAEAAGEREAAAELTEDEAASIREAVRALREAQEAPDAPEALEKLPQLSR
;
A
#
# COMPACT_ATOMS: atom_id res chain seq x y z
N MET A 1 3.67 34.80 16.55
CA MET A 1 3.33 33.97 15.37
C MET A 1 4.41 34.20 14.32
N THR A 2 4.95 33.15 13.76
CA THR A 2 5.84 33.24 12.60
C THR A 2 5.04 33.70 11.38
N ASP A 3 5.73 34.09 10.29
CA ASP A 3 5.06 34.49 9.03
C ASP A 3 4.17 33.35 8.52
N LEU A 4 4.68 32.12 8.52
CA LEU A 4 3.93 30.93 8.11
C LEU A 4 2.70 30.66 9.01
N GLU A 5 2.78 30.86 10.33
CA GLU A 5 1.61 30.70 11.21
C GLU A 5 0.51 31.70 10.90
N GLN A 6 0.85 32.92 10.47
CA GLN A 6 -0.13 33.92 10.06
C GLN A 6 -0.78 33.55 8.73
N VAL A 7 0.01 33.10 7.76
CA VAL A 7 -0.47 32.59 6.47
C VAL A 7 -1.38 31.38 6.68
N ALA A 8 -0.98 30.40 7.48
CA ALA A 8 -1.80 29.24 7.80
C ALA A 8 -3.15 29.64 8.42
N ALA A 9 -3.13 30.56 9.38
CA ALA A 9 -4.35 31.04 10.03
C ALA A 9 -5.30 31.78 9.09
N SER A 10 -4.77 32.52 8.07
CA SER A 10 -5.60 33.21 7.08
C SER A 10 -6.36 32.25 6.16
N HIS A 11 -5.89 31.00 6.03
CA HIS A 11 -6.50 29.94 5.22
C HIS A 11 -7.12 28.81 6.07
N GLY A 12 -7.55 29.11 7.30
CA GLY A 12 -8.29 28.15 8.14
C GLY A 12 -7.44 27.04 8.76
N PHE A 13 -6.11 27.08 8.60
CA PHE A 13 -5.22 26.11 9.21
C PHE A 13 -4.71 26.61 10.58
N THR A 14 -4.61 25.68 11.52
CA THR A 14 -3.98 25.90 12.81
C THR A 14 -2.64 25.18 12.83
N ALA A 15 -1.56 25.92 13.03
CA ALA A 15 -0.24 25.34 13.23
C ALA A 15 -0.18 24.58 14.55
N VAL A 16 0.29 23.34 14.51
CA VAL A 16 0.45 22.47 15.69
C VAL A 16 1.89 22.48 16.16
N LYS A 17 2.85 22.31 15.22
CA LYS A 17 4.28 22.22 15.49
C LYS A 17 5.06 22.64 14.26
N SER A 18 6.21 23.27 14.49
CA SER A 18 7.21 23.51 13.45
C SER A 18 8.58 23.12 14.01
N GLU A 19 9.31 22.27 13.29
CA GLU A 19 10.64 21.82 13.72
C GLU A 19 11.60 21.68 12.54
N PRO A 20 12.84 22.20 12.68
CA PRO A 20 13.88 21.92 11.70
C PRO A 20 14.27 20.45 11.78
N ILE A 21 14.39 19.79 10.63
CA ILE A 21 14.83 18.40 10.49
C ILE A 21 15.96 18.37 9.47
N SER A 22 17.17 18.02 9.92
CA SER A 22 18.37 17.99 9.09
C SER A 22 18.26 17.03 7.91
N GLU A 23 17.61 15.88 8.13
CA GLU A 23 17.46 14.81 7.16
C GLU A 23 16.58 15.19 5.95
N VAL A 24 15.69 16.15 6.12
CA VAL A 24 14.89 16.69 5.00
C VAL A 24 15.44 18.04 4.48
N GLU A 25 16.59 18.47 5.02
CA GLU A 25 17.25 19.73 4.69
C GLU A 25 16.32 20.96 4.79
N GLY A 26 15.43 20.95 5.79
CA GLY A 26 14.37 21.94 5.89
C GLY A 26 13.64 21.96 7.22
N THR A 27 12.43 22.47 7.19
CA THR A 27 11.52 22.56 8.35
C THR A 27 10.24 21.78 8.07
N VAL A 28 9.84 20.96 9.01
CA VAL A 28 8.55 20.27 8.97
C VAL A 28 7.52 21.03 9.79
N HIS A 29 6.43 21.42 9.13
CA HIS A 29 5.31 22.12 9.73
C HIS A 29 4.09 21.21 9.79
N LEU A 30 3.58 20.96 10.99
CA LEU A 30 2.36 20.21 11.23
C LEU A 30 1.19 21.17 11.45
N MET A 31 0.13 20.98 10.72
CA MET A 31 -1.06 21.81 10.75
C MET A 31 -2.32 20.95 10.68
N HIS A 32 -3.44 21.50 11.09
CA HIS A 32 -4.74 20.92 10.78
C HIS A 32 -5.71 22.01 10.29
N HIS A 33 -6.57 21.68 9.37
CA HIS A 33 -7.61 22.57 8.89
C HIS A 33 -8.78 22.55 9.87
N ALA A 34 -9.01 23.67 10.58
CA ALA A 34 -9.90 23.74 11.73
C ALA A 34 -11.35 23.34 11.42
N ALA A 35 -11.87 23.72 10.25
CA ALA A 35 -13.26 23.46 9.88
C ALA A 35 -13.49 22.05 9.34
N SER A 36 -12.54 21.49 8.60
CA SER A 36 -12.71 20.19 7.92
C SER A 36 -12.12 19.01 8.70
N GLY A 37 -11.17 19.27 9.60
CA GLY A 37 -10.42 18.25 10.33
C GLY A 37 -9.28 17.61 9.53
N ALA A 38 -8.99 18.07 8.32
CA ALA A 38 -7.89 17.56 7.51
C ALA A 38 -6.55 17.85 8.18
N ARG A 39 -5.65 16.84 8.18
CA ARG A 39 -4.29 16.95 8.70
C ARG A 39 -3.36 17.34 7.56
N LEU A 40 -2.39 18.22 7.85
CA LEU A 40 -1.40 18.65 6.86
C LEU A 40 0.00 18.64 7.45
N MET A 41 0.94 18.07 6.71
CA MET A 41 2.38 18.19 6.94
C MET A 41 2.99 18.93 5.75
N PHE A 42 3.65 20.04 6.01
CA PHE A 42 4.44 20.75 5.01
C PHE A 42 5.93 20.57 5.32
N ILE A 43 6.63 19.88 4.43
CA ILE A 43 8.08 19.68 4.47
C ILE A 43 8.67 20.79 3.60
N GLU A 44 8.97 21.92 4.22
CA GLU A 44 9.52 23.11 3.56
C GLU A 44 11.02 22.98 3.41
N ASN A 45 11.51 22.98 2.17
CA ASN A 45 12.94 23.01 1.82
C ASN A 45 13.16 23.66 0.44
N ASP A 46 14.40 23.69 -0.05
CA ASP A 46 14.76 24.35 -1.31
C ASP A 46 14.61 23.45 -2.56
N ASP A 47 14.06 22.25 -2.43
CA ASP A 47 13.91 21.34 -3.57
C ASP A 47 12.91 21.92 -4.60
N ALA A 48 13.39 22.00 -5.84
CA ALA A 48 12.58 22.42 -6.97
C ALA A 48 11.59 21.34 -7.44
N ASN A 49 11.86 20.06 -7.15
CA ASN A 49 10.96 18.95 -7.49
C ASN A 49 9.90 18.76 -6.40
N LYS A 50 8.90 19.61 -6.47
CA LYS A 50 7.83 19.74 -5.50
C LYS A 50 6.90 18.54 -5.53
N ALA A 51 6.37 18.14 -4.37
CA ALA A 51 5.41 17.05 -4.28
C ALA A 51 4.16 17.41 -3.45
N PHE A 52 3.08 16.78 -3.80
CA PHE A 52 1.83 16.73 -3.05
C PHE A 52 1.41 15.28 -2.90
N SER A 53 0.88 14.93 -1.74
CA SER A 53 0.20 13.65 -1.53
C SER A 53 -1.03 13.86 -0.67
N ILE A 54 -2.13 13.18 -1.01
CA ILE A 54 -3.27 13.01 -0.12
C ILE A 54 -3.45 11.51 0.16
N THR A 55 -3.58 11.17 1.43
CA THR A 55 -3.72 9.79 1.90
C THR A 55 -4.95 9.66 2.76
N PHE A 56 -5.70 8.58 2.57
CA PHE A 56 -6.83 8.23 3.43
C PHE A 56 -6.53 6.94 4.20
N LYS A 57 -6.99 6.84 5.45
CA LYS A 57 -7.08 5.56 6.15
C LYS A 57 -8.16 4.72 5.50
N THR A 58 -7.77 3.57 4.96
CA THR A 58 -8.67 2.65 4.23
C THR A 58 -8.42 1.20 4.65
N PRO A 59 -8.57 0.85 5.95
CA PRO A 59 -8.37 -0.52 6.39
C PRO A 59 -9.40 -1.45 5.75
N ALA A 60 -8.95 -2.50 5.08
CA ALA A 60 -9.83 -3.50 4.48
C ALA A 60 -10.67 -4.21 5.56
N ALA A 61 -11.93 -4.49 5.25
CA ALA A 61 -12.85 -5.23 6.12
C ALA A 61 -13.18 -6.64 5.59
N ASP A 62 -12.80 -6.90 4.34
CA ASP A 62 -12.98 -8.15 3.62
C ASP A 62 -12.00 -8.23 2.43
N ASP A 63 -12.06 -9.33 1.68
CA ASP A 63 -11.20 -9.59 0.52
C ASP A 63 -11.78 -9.07 -0.82
N THR A 64 -12.77 -8.16 -0.79
CA THR A 64 -13.38 -7.63 -2.02
C THR A 64 -12.51 -6.63 -2.78
N GLY A 65 -11.41 -6.17 -2.19
CA GLY A 65 -10.52 -5.18 -2.81
C GLY A 65 -11.18 -3.81 -3.04
N VAL A 66 -12.20 -3.47 -2.24
CA VAL A 66 -13.01 -2.27 -2.45
C VAL A 66 -12.17 -0.98 -2.53
N PHE A 67 -11.10 -0.88 -1.76
CA PHE A 67 -10.23 0.31 -1.77
C PHE A 67 -9.29 0.35 -2.97
N HIS A 68 -8.88 -0.80 -3.50
CA HIS A 68 -8.14 -0.90 -4.75
C HIS A 68 -9.04 -0.53 -5.95
N ILE A 69 -10.26 -1.06 -5.97
CA ILE A 69 -11.25 -0.68 -6.99
C ILE A 69 -11.60 0.82 -6.89
N LEU A 70 -11.69 1.39 -5.67
CA LEU A 70 -11.89 2.82 -5.47
C LEU A 70 -10.70 3.64 -5.97
N GLU A 71 -9.47 3.20 -5.70
CA GLU A 71 -8.25 3.85 -6.16
C GLU A 71 -8.28 4.08 -7.68
N HIS A 72 -8.53 3.02 -8.45
CA HIS A 72 -8.67 3.10 -9.90
C HIS A 72 -9.87 3.98 -10.30
N SER A 73 -11.02 3.72 -9.72
CA SER A 73 -12.31 4.29 -10.14
C SER A 73 -12.41 5.80 -9.93
N VAL A 74 -11.85 6.35 -8.84
CA VAL A 74 -11.92 7.81 -8.59
C VAL A 74 -11.13 8.59 -9.65
N LEU A 75 -10.13 7.98 -10.26
CA LEU A 75 -9.32 8.58 -11.33
C LEU A 75 -9.97 8.50 -12.71
N CYS A 76 -11.16 7.88 -12.84
CA CYS A 76 -11.91 7.74 -14.10
C CYS A 76 -12.90 8.88 -14.36
N GLY A 77 -12.58 10.11 -13.91
CA GLY A 77 -13.37 11.32 -14.09
C GLY A 77 -13.99 11.84 -12.80
N SER A 78 -14.23 13.14 -12.78
CA SER A 78 -14.72 13.85 -11.60
C SER A 78 -15.66 15.00 -12.00
N GLU A 79 -16.27 15.64 -11.02
CA GLU A 79 -17.25 16.71 -11.25
C GLU A 79 -16.71 17.87 -12.09
N LYS A 80 -15.48 18.28 -11.80
CA LYS A 80 -14.80 19.36 -12.52
C LYS A 80 -14.16 18.88 -13.81
N PHE A 81 -13.65 17.66 -13.83
CA PHE A 81 -12.93 17.05 -14.95
C PHE A 81 -13.66 15.79 -15.45
N PRO A 82 -14.84 15.95 -16.11
CA PRO A 82 -15.69 14.83 -16.50
C PRO A 82 -15.22 14.14 -17.79
N VAL A 83 -13.94 13.79 -17.85
CA VAL A 83 -13.31 12.99 -18.90
C VAL A 83 -13.08 11.58 -18.41
N LYS A 84 -12.99 10.60 -19.31
CA LYS A 84 -12.86 9.20 -18.91
C LYS A 84 -11.53 8.88 -18.22
N GLU A 85 -10.46 9.48 -18.73
CA GLU A 85 -9.08 9.20 -18.31
C GLU A 85 -8.30 10.49 -18.09
N PRO A 86 -8.65 11.32 -17.06
CA PRO A 86 -7.88 12.53 -16.75
C PRO A 86 -6.41 12.21 -16.50
N PHE A 87 -6.13 11.08 -15.84
CA PHE A 87 -4.79 10.59 -15.54
C PHE A 87 -3.94 10.40 -16.80
N VAL A 88 -4.46 9.70 -17.81
CA VAL A 88 -3.74 9.45 -19.07
C VAL A 88 -3.52 10.76 -19.85
N ASN A 89 -4.44 11.70 -19.74
CA ASN A 89 -4.28 13.02 -20.33
C ASN A 89 -3.15 13.81 -19.64
N LEU A 90 -3.07 13.77 -18.30
CA LEU A 90 -2.01 14.42 -17.54
C LEU A 90 -0.63 13.83 -17.87
N LEU A 91 -0.51 12.52 -18.05
CA LEU A 91 0.75 11.90 -18.49
C LEU A 91 1.29 12.49 -19.80
N LYS A 92 0.42 12.99 -20.66
CA LYS A 92 0.77 13.55 -21.98
C LYS A 92 0.99 15.07 -21.97
N THR A 93 0.35 15.79 -21.05
CA THR A 93 0.24 17.26 -21.09
C THR A 93 0.91 17.97 -19.91
N SER A 94 1.21 17.26 -18.84
CA SER A 94 1.87 17.75 -17.62
C SER A 94 3.40 17.64 -17.70
N MET A 95 4.09 18.42 -16.88
CA MET A 95 5.53 18.33 -16.62
C MET A 95 5.83 17.50 -15.36
N GLN A 96 4.91 16.61 -15.00
CA GLN A 96 5.04 15.77 -13.83
C GLN A 96 6.35 14.97 -13.83
N THR A 97 6.95 14.83 -12.68
CA THR A 97 8.08 13.92 -12.42
C THR A 97 7.61 12.64 -11.75
N PHE A 98 6.40 12.66 -11.18
CA PHE A 98 5.72 11.50 -10.63
C PHE A 98 4.20 11.69 -10.67
N LEU A 99 3.50 10.65 -11.06
CA LEU A 99 2.05 10.59 -11.12
C LEU A 99 1.61 9.15 -10.91
N ASN A 100 0.99 8.85 -9.77
CA ASN A 100 0.50 7.51 -9.44
C ASN A 100 -0.57 7.56 -8.34
N ALA A 101 -1.19 6.41 -8.07
CA ALA A 101 -1.96 6.12 -6.88
C ALA A 101 -1.53 4.76 -6.34
N MET A 102 -1.73 4.50 -5.07
CA MET A 102 -1.24 3.28 -4.41
C MET A 102 -2.18 2.87 -3.29
N THR A 103 -2.66 1.63 -3.34
CA THR A 103 -3.43 1.00 -2.26
C THR A 103 -2.53 0.07 -1.44
N PHE A 104 -2.60 0.25 -0.13
CA PHE A 104 -1.94 -0.57 0.89
C PHE A 104 -3.01 -1.25 1.76
N PRO A 105 -2.65 -2.19 2.63
CA PRO A 105 -3.62 -2.87 3.48
C PRO A 105 -4.49 -1.96 4.36
N ASP A 106 -4.04 -0.76 4.66
CA ASP A 106 -4.68 0.14 5.64
C ASP A 106 -4.79 1.61 5.19
N LYS A 107 -4.27 1.94 4.01
CA LYS A 107 -4.27 3.30 3.44
C LYS A 107 -4.30 3.29 1.92
N THR A 108 -4.83 4.36 1.34
CA THR A 108 -4.73 4.64 -0.10
C THR A 108 -4.11 6.01 -0.29
N MET A 109 -3.03 6.09 -1.07
CA MET A 109 -2.23 7.30 -1.29
C MET A 109 -2.34 7.77 -2.74
N TYR A 110 -2.40 9.09 -2.91
CA TYR A 110 -2.47 9.77 -4.20
C TYR A 110 -1.33 10.80 -4.31
N PRO A 111 -0.09 10.37 -4.59
CA PRO A 111 1.07 11.24 -4.68
C PRO A 111 1.30 11.74 -6.10
N VAL A 112 1.68 13.01 -6.22
CA VAL A 112 2.11 13.65 -7.47
C VAL A 112 3.33 14.53 -7.22
N ALA A 113 4.18 14.69 -8.23
CA ALA A 113 5.33 15.60 -8.16
C ALA A 113 5.57 16.31 -9.49
N SER A 114 6.05 17.55 -9.43
CA SER A 114 6.43 18.35 -10.58
C SER A 114 7.47 19.41 -10.21
N THR A 115 8.39 19.68 -11.11
CA THR A 115 9.33 20.81 -10.98
C THR A 115 8.70 22.16 -11.32
N ASN A 116 7.51 22.16 -11.91
CA ASN A 116 6.77 23.37 -12.25
C ASN A 116 5.62 23.58 -11.25
N GLU A 117 5.62 24.74 -10.58
CA GLU A 117 4.65 25.03 -9.52
C GLU A 117 3.20 25.12 -10.04
N GLN A 118 2.98 25.72 -11.23
CA GLN A 118 1.64 25.76 -11.81
C GLN A 118 1.15 24.37 -12.21
N ASP A 119 2.06 23.54 -12.69
CA ASP A 119 1.73 22.14 -13.02
C ASP A 119 1.36 21.36 -11.75
N LEU A 120 2.10 21.54 -10.65
CA LEU A 120 1.74 20.89 -9.39
C LEU A 120 0.34 21.31 -8.90
N VAL A 121 0.00 22.61 -8.99
CA VAL A 121 -1.37 23.06 -8.65
C VAL A 121 -2.41 22.42 -9.57
N ASN A 122 -2.12 22.28 -10.87
CA ASN A 122 -3.00 21.60 -11.82
C ASN A 122 -3.19 20.11 -11.47
N LEU A 123 -2.11 19.41 -11.13
CA LEU A 123 -2.14 18.02 -10.68
C LEU A 123 -2.95 17.87 -9.38
N MET A 124 -2.71 18.75 -8.40
CA MET A 124 -3.48 18.79 -7.16
C MET A 124 -4.97 19.00 -7.42
N ASP A 125 -5.33 19.92 -8.33
CA ASP A 125 -6.73 20.22 -8.66
C ASP A 125 -7.44 18.98 -9.23
N VAL A 126 -6.78 18.25 -10.12
CA VAL A 126 -7.34 17.02 -10.70
C VAL A 126 -7.47 15.92 -9.66
N TYR A 127 -6.44 15.70 -8.84
CA TYR A 127 -6.44 14.64 -7.83
C TYR A 127 -7.41 14.89 -6.68
N LEU A 128 -7.46 16.13 -6.18
CA LEU A 128 -8.40 16.50 -5.12
C LEU A 128 -9.86 16.42 -5.59
N ASP A 129 -10.15 16.84 -6.84
CA ASP A 129 -11.51 16.69 -7.37
C ASP A 129 -11.85 15.21 -7.61
N ALA A 130 -10.89 14.41 -8.08
CA ALA A 130 -11.05 12.98 -8.26
C ALA A 130 -11.40 12.26 -6.95
N VAL A 131 -10.66 12.50 -5.87
CA VAL A 131 -10.89 11.79 -4.60
C VAL A 131 -12.12 12.28 -3.84
N PHE A 132 -12.51 13.57 -3.95
CA PHE A 132 -13.63 14.13 -3.22
C PHE A 132 -14.95 14.23 -4.00
N HIS A 133 -14.89 14.29 -5.32
CA HIS A 133 -16.04 14.47 -6.20
C HIS A 133 -15.99 13.56 -7.44
N PRO A 134 -15.68 12.25 -7.29
CA PRO A 134 -15.53 11.35 -8.42
C PRO A 134 -16.87 11.13 -9.15
N ASP A 135 -16.78 10.84 -10.43
CA ASP A 135 -17.95 10.53 -11.27
C ASP A 135 -18.58 9.16 -10.99
N ILE A 136 -18.00 8.38 -10.08
CA ILE A 136 -18.52 7.05 -9.69
C ILE A 136 -19.99 7.06 -9.27
N TYR A 137 -20.50 8.17 -8.73
CA TYR A 137 -21.90 8.33 -8.33
C TYR A 137 -22.87 8.56 -9.49
N ARG A 138 -22.36 9.01 -10.63
CA ARG A 138 -23.14 9.35 -11.81
C ARG A 138 -22.99 8.32 -12.92
N ARG A 139 -21.89 7.57 -12.89
CA ARG A 139 -21.46 6.66 -13.96
C ARG A 139 -21.14 5.27 -13.36
N PRO A 140 -22.16 4.42 -13.13
CA PRO A 140 -21.95 3.06 -12.62
C PRO A 140 -21.03 2.21 -13.51
N VAL A 141 -20.91 2.57 -14.79
CA VAL A 141 -20.02 1.90 -15.75
C VAL A 141 -18.55 1.92 -15.33
N ILE A 142 -18.13 2.92 -14.53
CA ILE A 142 -16.76 2.99 -13.98
C ILE A 142 -16.51 1.80 -13.06
N PHE A 143 -17.45 1.49 -12.16
CA PHE A 143 -17.33 0.31 -11.29
C PHE A 143 -17.29 -1.00 -12.07
N GLN A 144 -18.09 -1.11 -13.15
CA GLN A 144 -18.08 -2.30 -14.01
C GLN A 144 -16.77 -2.46 -14.76
N GLN A 145 -16.15 -1.36 -15.17
CA GLN A 145 -14.88 -1.34 -15.88
C GLN A 145 -13.71 -1.66 -14.94
N GLU A 146 -13.60 -0.90 -13.86
CA GLU A 146 -12.44 -0.97 -12.95
C GLU A 146 -12.55 -2.13 -11.95
N GLY A 147 -13.73 -2.40 -11.43
CA GLY A 147 -13.97 -3.48 -10.47
C GLY A 147 -14.20 -4.81 -11.15
N TRP A 148 -15.47 -5.08 -11.48
CA TRP A 148 -15.86 -6.32 -12.11
C TRP A 148 -17.23 -6.25 -12.82
N HIS A 149 -17.42 -7.11 -13.81
CA HIS A 149 -18.69 -7.39 -14.47
C HIS A 149 -18.70 -8.81 -15.01
N ARG A 150 -19.90 -9.33 -15.30
CA ARG A 150 -20.06 -10.61 -16.02
C ARG A 150 -20.06 -10.37 -17.52
N GLU A 151 -19.44 -11.31 -18.24
CA GLU A 151 -19.40 -11.31 -19.70
C GLU A 151 -19.60 -12.72 -20.23
N LEU A 152 -20.26 -12.86 -21.38
CA LEU A 152 -20.39 -14.11 -22.11
C LEU A 152 -19.36 -14.13 -23.25
N GLU A 153 -18.43 -15.07 -23.17
CA GLU A 153 -17.38 -15.28 -24.17
C GLU A 153 -17.63 -16.54 -24.99
N GLY A 154 -17.38 -16.47 -26.29
CA GLY A 154 -17.57 -17.59 -27.22
C GLY A 154 -18.96 -17.63 -27.83
N GLU A 155 -19.30 -18.76 -28.45
CA GLU A 155 -20.61 -18.98 -29.09
C GLU A 155 -21.05 -20.46 -28.94
N GLY A 156 -22.36 -20.66 -28.80
CA GLY A 156 -22.98 -21.99 -28.79
C GLY A 156 -22.55 -22.84 -27.57
N GLU A 157 -22.22 -24.11 -27.79
CA GLU A 157 -21.79 -25.05 -26.73
C GLU A 157 -20.44 -24.68 -26.08
N GLY A 158 -19.71 -23.76 -26.70
CA GLY A 158 -18.43 -23.21 -26.16
C GLY A 158 -18.57 -21.90 -25.43
N GLU A 159 -19.78 -21.38 -25.26
CA GLU A 159 -20.00 -20.11 -24.54
C GLU A 159 -19.68 -20.26 -23.04
N ARG A 160 -18.97 -19.29 -22.47
CA ARG A 160 -18.52 -19.27 -21.07
C ARG A 160 -19.01 -18.02 -20.39
N LEU A 161 -19.46 -18.13 -19.15
CA LEU A 161 -19.77 -16.98 -18.28
C LEU A 161 -18.52 -16.63 -17.48
N VAL A 162 -17.84 -15.58 -17.90
CA VAL A 162 -16.60 -15.10 -17.27
C VAL A 162 -16.84 -13.86 -16.42
N VAL A 163 -15.97 -13.64 -15.44
CA VAL A 163 -15.85 -12.37 -14.73
C VAL A 163 -14.69 -11.58 -15.33
N ASN A 164 -14.91 -10.30 -15.60
CA ASN A 164 -13.93 -9.40 -16.19
C ASN A 164 -13.94 -8.05 -15.46
N GLY A 165 -12.84 -7.32 -15.48
CA GLY A 165 -12.64 -6.02 -14.86
C GLY A 165 -11.16 -5.74 -14.69
N VAL A 166 -10.76 -4.47 -14.61
CA VAL A 166 -9.33 -4.10 -14.55
C VAL A 166 -8.69 -4.69 -13.28
N VAL A 167 -9.20 -4.34 -12.10
CA VAL A 167 -8.68 -4.83 -10.81
C VAL A 167 -8.87 -6.34 -10.66
N TYR A 168 -10.00 -6.89 -11.12
CA TYR A 168 -10.22 -8.34 -11.10
C TYR A 168 -9.12 -9.10 -11.86
N ASN A 169 -8.80 -8.66 -13.07
CA ASN A 169 -7.78 -9.31 -13.90
C ASN A 169 -6.37 -9.10 -13.35
N GLU A 170 -6.08 -7.91 -12.82
CA GLU A 170 -4.82 -7.61 -12.16
C GLU A 170 -4.59 -8.54 -10.95
N MET A 171 -5.59 -8.68 -10.10
CA MET A 171 -5.49 -9.54 -8.91
C MET A 171 -5.46 -11.02 -9.26
N LYS A 172 -6.16 -11.44 -10.33
CA LYS A 172 -6.02 -12.81 -10.86
C LYS A 172 -4.57 -13.09 -11.29
N GLY A 173 -3.90 -12.10 -11.89
CA GLY A 173 -2.47 -12.16 -12.22
C GLY A 173 -1.57 -12.14 -11.00
N ALA A 174 -1.79 -11.21 -10.06
CA ALA A 174 -0.96 -11.05 -8.86
C ALA A 174 -1.00 -12.30 -7.96
N LEU A 175 -2.17 -12.91 -7.80
CA LEU A 175 -2.36 -14.14 -6.99
C LEU A 175 -2.02 -15.45 -7.77
N SER A 176 -1.53 -15.35 -8.99
CA SER A 176 -0.85 -16.48 -9.65
C SER A 176 0.63 -16.62 -9.26
N GLU A 177 1.18 -15.63 -8.51
CA GLU A 177 2.55 -15.64 -8.01
C GLU A 177 2.63 -16.30 -6.63
N PRO A 178 3.39 -17.40 -6.44
CA PRO A 178 3.47 -18.13 -5.17
C PRO A 178 3.92 -17.28 -3.97
N ASP A 179 4.83 -16.32 -4.19
CA ASP A 179 5.30 -15.42 -3.14
C ASP A 179 4.18 -14.51 -2.61
N SER A 180 3.27 -14.04 -3.48
CA SER A 180 2.10 -13.24 -3.07
C SER A 180 1.14 -14.07 -2.22
N VAL A 181 0.79 -15.26 -2.68
CA VAL A 181 -0.08 -16.20 -1.95
C VAL A 181 0.53 -16.60 -0.59
N LEU A 182 1.85 -16.79 -0.53
CA LEU A 182 2.57 -17.07 0.70
C LEU A 182 2.49 -15.89 1.69
N TYR A 183 2.70 -14.66 1.18
CA TYR A 183 2.65 -13.44 2.01
C TYR A 183 1.26 -13.26 2.62
N ASP A 184 0.20 -13.43 1.82
CA ASP A 184 -1.18 -13.29 2.28
C ASP A 184 -1.55 -14.34 3.32
N GLY A 185 -1.17 -15.61 3.08
CA GLY A 185 -1.35 -16.68 4.04
C GLY A 185 -0.61 -16.44 5.35
N LEU A 186 0.63 -15.92 5.29
CA LEU A 186 1.42 -15.57 6.46
C LEU A 186 0.82 -14.37 7.21
N SER A 187 0.42 -13.32 6.49
CA SER A 187 -0.19 -12.12 7.06
C SER A 187 -1.51 -12.45 7.76
N ALA A 188 -2.37 -13.23 7.12
CA ALA A 188 -3.62 -13.70 7.72
C ALA A 188 -3.40 -14.56 8.98
N ALA A 189 -2.33 -15.35 9.03
CA ALA A 189 -1.97 -16.15 10.18
C ALA A 189 -1.39 -15.32 11.34
N LEU A 190 -0.63 -14.24 11.02
CA LEU A 190 -0.10 -13.30 12.02
C LEU A 190 -1.17 -12.36 12.58
N PHE A 191 -2.16 -11.97 11.76
CA PHE A 191 -3.11 -10.92 12.09
C PHE A 191 -4.58 -11.33 11.92
N PRO A 192 -5.03 -12.47 12.49
CA PRO A 192 -6.36 -13.04 12.22
C PRO A 192 -7.55 -12.14 12.60
N ASP A 193 -7.36 -11.18 13.51
CA ASP A 193 -8.43 -10.34 14.05
C ASP A 193 -8.39 -8.88 13.57
N THR A 194 -7.48 -8.54 12.62
CA THR A 194 -7.27 -7.16 12.14
C THR A 194 -7.42 -7.06 10.62
N THR A 195 -7.32 -5.84 10.09
CA THR A 195 -7.36 -5.57 8.64
C THR A 195 -6.32 -6.37 7.84
N TYR A 196 -5.17 -6.66 8.44
CA TYR A 196 -4.05 -7.33 7.78
C TYR A 196 -4.29 -8.82 7.50
N ARG A 197 -5.41 -9.40 7.94
CA ARG A 197 -5.81 -10.74 7.53
C ARG A 197 -6.35 -10.80 6.10
N PHE A 198 -6.79 -9.66 5.55
CA PHE A 198 -7.44 -9.57 4.26
C PHE A 198 -6.45 -9.18 3.17
N GLU A 199 -6.66 -9.70 1.96
CA GLU A 199 -5.99 -9.21 0.76
C GLU A 199 -6.63 -7.88 0.33
N SER A 200 -5.94 -6.77 0.57
CA SER A 200 -6.46 -5.43 0.30
C SER A 200 -6.66 -5.12 -1.17
N GLY A 201 -5.91 -5.78 -2.05
CA GLY A 201 -6.10 -5.73 -3.50
C GLY A 201 -7.37 -6.43 -3.97
N GLY A 202 -7.85 -7.37 -3.17
CA GLY A 202 -9.01 -8.21 -3.46
C GLY A 202 -8.63 -9.58 -4.02
N THR A 203 -9.43 -10.59 -3.68
CA THR A 203 -9.25 -11.92 -4.27
C THR A 203 -10.23 -12.15 -5.41
N PRO A 204 -9.87 -12.92 -6.47
CA PRO A 204 -10.80 -13.25 -7.56
C PRO A 204 -12.10 -13.90 -7.10
N ALA A 205 -12.08 -14.61 -5.97
CA ALA A 205 -13.27 -15.20 -5.39
C ALA A 205 -14.18 -14.17 -4.70
N ALA A 206 -13.62 -13.15 -4.07
CA ALA A 206 -14.37 -12.18 -3.27
C ALA A 206 -14.77 -10.91 -4.07
N ILE A 207 -13.93 -10.44 -4.98
CA ILE A 207 -14.21 -9.25 -5.82
C ILE A 207 -15.62 -9.29 -6.43
N PRO A 208 -16.12 -10.40 -7.01
CA PRO A 208 -17.44 -10.45 -7.61
C PRO A 208 -18.60 -10.40 -6.60
N THR A 209 -18.33 -10.38 -5.31
CA THR A 209 -19.34 -10.22 -4.27
C THR A 209 -19.56 -8.74 -3.89
N LEU A 210 -18.64 -7.85 -4.27
CA LEU A 210 -18.77 -6.43 -4.02
C LEU A 210 -19.92 -5.84 -4.84
N THR A 211 -20.87 -5.23 -4.17
CA THR A 211 -21.98 -4.52 -4.81
C THR A 211 -21.61 -3.06 -5.09
N TYR A 212 -22.24 -2.47 -6.09
CA TYR A 212 -22.07 -1.05 -6.41
C TYR A 212 -22.45 -0.14 -5.22
N GLU A 213 -23.50 -0.48 -4.48
CA GLU A 213 -23.90 0.23 -3.26
C GLU A 213 -22.83 0.17 -2.17
N GLY A 214 -22.26 -1.02 -1.94
CA GLY A 214 -21.16 -1.22 -0.99
C GLY A 214 -19.90 -0.44 -1.37
N PHE A 215 -19.57 -0.44 -2.66
CA PHE A 215 -18.49 0.35 -3.23
C PHE A 215 -18.68 1.86 -2.96
N LEU A 216 -19.84 2.42 -3.27
CA LEU A 216 -20.14 3.83 -3.03
C LEU A 216 -20.17 4.19 -1.53
N GLU A 217 -20.63 3.28 -0.67
CA GLU A 217 -20.66 3.50 0.77
C GLU A 217 -19.26 3.56 1.36
N ASN A 218 -18.33 2.70 0.91
CA ASN A 218 -16.93 2.76 1.34
C ASN A 218 -16.27 4.08 0.94
N HIS A 219 -16.55 4.61 -0.26
CA HIS A 219 -16.09 5.94 -0.64
C HIS A 219 -16.63 7.03 0.31
N ARG A 220 -17.93 7.06 0.59
CA ARG A 220 -18.54 8.06 1.50
C ARG A 220 -17.96 8.04 2.90
N ARG A 221 -17.63 6.83 3.41
CA ARG A 221 -17.10 6.65 4.76
C ARG A 221 -15.63 7.06 4.88
N HIS A 222 -14.80 6.72 3.90
CA HIS A 222 -13.36 6.81 4.01
C HIS A 222 -12.74 8.03 3.30
N TYR A 223 -13.31 8.47 2.16
CA TYR A 223 -12.77 9.61 1.38
C TYR A 223 -13.33 10.94 1.88
N ARG A 224 -12.93 11.31 3.08
CA ARG A 224 -13.40 12.48 3.82
C ARG A 224 -12.22 13.33 4.28
N PRO A 225 -12.35 14.68 4.34
CA PRO A 225 -11.28 15.53 4.83
C PRO A 225 -10.79 15.20 6.24
N ASP A 226 -11.70 14.84 7.15
CA ASP A 226 -11.35 14.46 8.54
C ASP A 226 -10.67 13.09 8.66
N ASN A 227 -10.60 12.32 7.56
CA ASN A 227 -9.79 11.12 7.41
C ASN A 227 -8.54 11.34 6.55
N ALA A 228 -8.33 12.57 6.04
CA ALA A 228 -7.24 12.85 5.12
C ALA A 228 -5.94 13.27 5.84
N TYR A 229 -4.83 12.78 5.30
CA TYR A 229 -3.46 13.17 5.61
C TYR A 229 -2.87 13.80 4.35
N ILE A 230 -2.61 15.10 4.40
CA ILE A 230 -2.08 15.87 3.27
C ILE A 230 -0.60 16.15 3.53
N ILE A 231 0.23 15.91 2.52
CA ILE A 231 1.66 16.24 2.58
C ILE A 231 2.00 17.18 1.42
N LEU A 232 2.62 18.30 1.75
CA LEU A 232 3.24 19.24 0.81
C LEU A 232 4.75 19.14 1.00
N TYR A 233 5.53 19.17 -0.07
CA TYR A 233 6.98 19.08 -0.04
C TYR A 233 7.63 20.02 -1.05
N GLY A 234 8.73 20.63 -0.64
CA GLY A 234 9.62 21.40 -1.50
C GLY A 234 9.52 22.90 -1.33
N ASN A 235 10.13 23.63 -2.27
CA ASN A 235 10.11 25.09 -2.32
C ASN A 235 8.75 25.57 -2.84
N LEU A 236 7.76 25.69 -1.94
CA LEU A 236 6.38 26.07 -2.25
C LEU A 236 6.02 27.43 -1.66
N ASP A 237 5.22 28.20 -2.39
CA ASP A 237 4.55 29.38 -1.84
C ASP A 237 3.40 28.94 -0.92
N ALA A 238 3.62 28.98 0.40
CA ALA A 238 2.66 28.52 1.39
C ALA A 238 1.31 29.24 1.30
N ASP A 239 1.28 30.56 1.04
CA ASP A 239 0.04 31.33 0.90
C ASP A 239 -0.82 30.79 -0.26
N ARG A 240 -0.19 30.55 -1.39
CA ARG A 240 -0.83 30.00 -2.58
C ARG A 240 -1.38 28.60 -2.37
N PHE A 241 -0.57 27.69 -1.81
CA PHE A 241 -0.96 26.28 -1.67
C PHE A 241 -1.97 26.06 -0.56
N LEU A 242 -1.82 26.71 0.59
CA LEU A 242 -2.80 26.63 1.67
C LEU A 242 -4.12 27.29 1.28
N GLY A 243 -4.06 28.45 0.61
CA GLY A 243 -5.25 29.10 0.05
C GLY A 243 -5.98 28.24 -0.98
N PHE A 244 -5.24 27.58 -1.88
CA PHE A 244 -5.82 26.64 -2.84
C PHE A 244 -6.54 25.47 -2.16
N LEU A 245 -5.93 24.85 -1.17
CA LEU A 245 -6.52 23.73 -0.41
C LEU A 245 -7.77 24.17 0.34
N ASP A 246 -7.73 25.29 1.06
CA ASP A 246 -8.85 25.82 1.83
C ASP A 246 -10.01 26.20 0.92
N GLU A 247 -9.81 27.17 0.03
CA GLU A 247 -10.88 27.81 -0.75
C GLU A 247 -11.55 26.85 -1.75
N ARG A 248 -10.76 25.96 -2.35
CA ARG A 248 -11.26 25.08 -3.41
C ARG A 248 -11.88 23.80 -2.89
N TYR A 249 -11.37 23.25 -1.78
CA TYR A 249 -11.74 21.92 -1.32
C TYR A 249 -12.16 21.86 0.15
N LEU A 250 -11.30 22.29 1.08
CA LEU A 250 -11.51 21.97 2.50
C LEU A 250 -12.65 22.76 3.13
N ALA A 251 -12.74 24.07 2.88
CA ALA A 251 -13.83 24.89 3.42
C ALA A 251 -15.20 24.54 2.77
N PRO A 252 -15.33 24.36 1.45
CA PRO A 252 -16.58 23.87 0.84
C PRO A 252 -17.02 22.50 1.36
N LEU A 253 -16.08 21.58 1.56
CA LEU A 253 -16.38 20.26 2.11
C LEU A 253 -16.76 20.33 3.60
N ALA A 254 -16.15 21.22 4.37
CA ALA A 254 -16.49 21.43 5.79
C ALA A 254 -17.92 21.96 5.98
N ALA A 255 -18.42 22.74 5.03
CA ALA A 255 -19.78 23.29 5.06
C ALA A 255 -20.90 22.24 4.85
N LYS A 256 -20.55 21.05 4.35
CA LYS A 256 -21.52 19.95 4.17
C LYS A 256 -21.72 19.22 5.51
N GLU A 257 -22.99 18.98 5.90
CA GLU A 257 -23.27 18.15 7.07
C GLU A 257 -22.69 16.74 6.89
N ARG A 258 -21.89 16.31 7.88
CA ARG A 258 -21.31 14.99 7.94
C ARG A 258 -21.53 14.40 9.33
N GLY A 259 -21.90 13.14 9.39
CA GLY A 259 -21.89 12.39 10.64
C GLY A 259 -20.46 12.25 11.21
N PRO A 260 -20.30 11.69 12.41
CA PRO A 260 -18.99 11.38 12.96
C PRO A 260 -18.20 10.51 11.96
N LEU A 261 -16.88 10.59 12.05
CA LEU A 261 -16.00 9.73 11.25
C LEU A 261 -16.24 8.27 11.65
N ASP A 262 -16.67 7.46 10.70
CA ASP A 262 -16.96 6.04 10.86
C ASP A 262 -16.22 5.25 9.78
N ILE A 263 -14.95 4.96 10.04
CA ILE A 263 -14.10 4.13 9.19
C ILE A 263 -13.92 2.75 9.79
N ASN A 264 -13.46 1.79 8.99
CA ASN A 264 -13.11 0.48 9.50
C ASN A 264 -12.01 0.60 10.56
N PRO A 265 -12.05 -0.22 11.63
CA PRO A 265 -11.06 -0.11 12.70
C PRO A 265 -9.68 -0.59 12.23
N LEU A 266 -8.66 0.19 12.54
CA LEU A 266 -7.27 -0.22 12.47
C LEU A 266 -6.85 -0.71 13.86
N GLY A 267 -7.04 -2.01 14.11
CA GLY A 267 -6.73 -2.65 15.39
C GLY A 267 -5.27 -3.11 15.50
N LEU A 268 -4.87 -3.44 16.71
CA LEU A 268 -3.63 -4.18 16.99
C LEU A 268 -3.97 -5.62 17.31
N GLN A 269 -3.24 -6.55 16.72
CA GLN A 269 -3.36 -7.98 16.98
C GLN A 269 -2.71 -8.33 18.31
N ALA A 270 -3.43 -9.05 19.16
CA ALA A 270 -2.82 -9.70 20.31
C ALA A 270 -1.89 -10.84 19.86
N PRO A 271 -0.82 -11.17 20.62
CA PRO A 271 0.09 -12.24 20.24
C PRO A 271 -0.63 -13.53 19.90
N VAL A 272 -0.25 -14.14 18.77
CA VAL A 272 -0.75 -15.43 18.29
C VAL A 272 0.42 -16.31 17.83
N ALA A 273 0.26 -17.61 18.03
CA ALA A 273 1.20 -18.62 17.52
C ALA A 273 0.41 -19.83 16.99
N PRO A 274 -0.27 -19.67 15.84
CA PRO A 274 -1.08 -20.74 15.27
C PRO A 274 -0.23 -21.93 14.80
N ALA A 275 -0.88 -23.05 14.53
CA ALA A 275 -0.27 -24.12 13.74
C ALA A 275 0.11 -23.59 12.35
N PRO A 276 1.13 -24.16 11.68
CA PRO A 276 1.48 -23.77 10.33
C PRO A 276 0.27 -23.82 9.38
N VAL A 277 0.14 -22.82 8.54
CA VAL A 277 -0.93 -22.70 7.55
C VAL A 277 -0.42 -23.22 6.22
N SER A 278 -1.10 -24.21 5.64
CA SER A 278 -0.82 -24.69 4.29
C SER A 278 -1.86 -24.12 3.33
N VAL A 279 -1.38 -23.40 2.31
CA VAL A 279 -2.22 -22.79 1.28
C VAL A 279 -2.05 -23.64 0.00
N PRO A 280 -3.08 -24.39 -0.41
CA PRO A 280 -3.03 -25.13 -1.68
C PRO A 280 -3.06 -24.15 -2.86
N MET A 281 -2.21 -24.38 -3.85
CA MET A 281 -2.13 -23.58 -5.06
C MET A 281 -1.92 -24.46 -6.29
N ALA A 282 -2.67 -24.19 -7.35
CA ALA A 282 -2.42 -24.79 -8.65
C ALA A 282 -1.17 -24.15 -9.23
N THR A 283 -0.05 -24.86 -9.17
CA THR A 283 1.25 -24.38 -9.67
C THR A 283 2.22 -25.56 -9.79
N ALA A 284 3.35 -25.34 -10.48
CA ALA A 284 4.39 -26.36 -10.63
C ALA A 284 5.06 -26.68 -9.28
N PRO A 285 5.49 -27.95 -9.06
CA PRO A 285 6.10 -28.37 -7.80
C PRO A 285 7.33 -27.55 -7.36
N GLU A 286 8.10 -27.02 -8.30
CA GLU A 286 9.25 -26.16 -8.06
C GLU A 286 8.89 -24.79 -7.49
N ASN A 287 7.62 -24.39 -7.58
CA ASN A 287 7.09 -23.12 -7.04
C ASN A 287 6.65 -23.23 -5.57
N ALA A 288 6.80 -24.40 -4.95
CA ALA A 288 6.56 -24.52 -3.52
C ALA A 288 7.41 -23.52 -2.72
N CYS A 289 6.79 -22.85 -1.79
CA CYS A 289 7.47 -21.87 -0.94
C CYS A 289 6.95 -21.97 0.50
N ALA A 290 7.75 -21.48 1.46
CA ALA A 290 7.39 -21.50 2.88
C ALA A 290 7.98 -20.27 3.57
N ALA A 291 7.29 -19.74 4.58
CA ALA A 291 7.78 -18.62 5.35
C ALA A 291 7.48 -18.76 6.84
N VAL A 292 8.32 -18.10 7.65
CA VAL A 292 8.05 -17.84 9.05
C VAL A 292 8.10 -16.33 9.29
N GLY A 293 7.09 -15.81 9.98
CA GLY A 293 6.96 -14.40 10.34
C GLY A 293 6.99 -14.18 11.84
N PHE A 294 7.58 -13.07 12.27
CA PHE A 294 7.73 -12.68 13.68
C PHE A 294 7.37 -11.20 13.82
N VAL A 295 6.36 -10.87 14.60
CA VAL A 295 5.99 -9.46 14.84
C VAL A 295 7.07 -8.78 15.67
N ILE A 296 7.56 -7.64 15.20
CA ILE A 296 8.65 -6.88 15.84
C ILE A 296 8.12 -6.06 17.01
N GLY A 297 6.96 -5.42 16.82
CA GLY A 297 6.37 -4.49 17.77
C GLY A 297 5.35 -3.59 17.06
N ARG A 298 5.24 -2.34 17.52
CA ARG A 298 4.37 -1.33 16.89
C ARG A 298 5.18 -0.42 15.98
N ALA A 299 4.54 0.15 14.96
CA ALA A 299 5.16 1.14 14.08
C ALA A 299 5.76 2.34 14.86
N ALA A 300 5.16 2.73 15.99
CA ALA A 300 5.67 3.80 16.86
C ALA A 300 7.02 3.45 17.53
N GLU A 301 7.39 2.16 17.62
CA GLU A 301 8.67 1.69 18.17
C GLU A 301 9.77 1.71 17.09
N ARG A 302 9.92 2.85 16.43
CA ARG A 302 10.73 3.04 15.23
C ARG A 302 12.16 2.52 15.33
N GLU A 303 12.88 2.85 16.41
CA GLU A 303 14.28 2.37 16.60
C GLU A 303 14.35 0.85 16.59
N ARG A 304 13.37 0.18 17.22
CA ARG A 304 13.28 -1.28 17.23
C ARG A 304 13.00 -1.84 15.83
N VAL A 305 12.15 -1.18 15.05
CA VAL A 305 11.85 -1.59 13.67
C VAL A 305 13.10 -1.46 12.79
N VAL A 306 13.79 -0.31 12.84
CA VAL A 306 15.05 -0.10 12.11
C VAL A 306 16.13 -1.08 12.55
N ALA A 307 16.24 -1.33 13.85
CA ALA A 307 17.21 -2.32 14.37
C ALA A 307 16.90 -3.74 13.88
N ALA A 308 15.63 -4.12 13.78
CA ALA A 308 15.22 -5.41 13.24
C ALA A 308 15.55 -5.53 11.74
N ASP A 309 15.38 -4.47 10.97
CA ASP A 309 15.75 -4.44 9.54
C ASP A 309 17.27 -4.60 9.36
N ILE A 310 18.07 -3.85 10.12
CA ILE A 310 19.54 -3.99 10.14
C ILE A 310 19.96 -5.42 10.57
N LEU A 311 19.29 -5.99 11.57
CA LEU A 311 19.54 -7.36 12.00
C LEU A 311 19.23 -8.36 10.88
N MET A 312 18.09 -8.19 10.20
CA MET A 312 17.70 -9.05 9.07
C MET A 312 18.70 -8.95 7.92
N ASP A 313 19.17 -7.75 7.55
CA ASP A 313 20.22 -7.59 6.53
C ASP A 313 21.53 -8.28 6.98
N ALA A 314 21.95 -8.12 8.23
CA ALA A 314 23.14 -8.76 8.75
C ALA A 314 23.08 -10.29 8.67
N ILE A 315 21.94 -10.92 8.99
CA ILE A 315 21.83 -12.38 9.06
C ILE A 315 21.33 -13.04 7.79
N MET A 316 20.70 -12.27 6.86
CA MET A 316 20.05 -12.79 5.65
C MET A 316 20.44 -12.06 4.35
N GLY A 317 21.12 -10.91 4.41
CA GLY A 317 21.31 -10.01 3.26
C GLY A 317 22.22 -10.57 2.15
N ALA A 318 23.13 -11.48 2.46
CA ALA A 318 24.02 -12.13 1.49
C ALA A 318 24.04 -13.64 1.67
N ASN A 319 24.49 -14.40 0.66
CA ASN A 319 24.54 -15.87 0.75
C ASN A 319 25.48 -16.37 1.86
N GLU A 320 26.48 -15.59 2.24
CA GLU A 320 27.40 -15.87 3.34
C GLU A 320 26.87 -15.41 4.69
N SER A 321 25.76 -14.66 4.73
CA SER A 321 25.12 -14.26 5.98
C SER A 321 24.72 -15.48 6.80
N PRO A 322 24.88 -15.46 8.14
CA PRO A 322 24.90 -16.68 8.94
C PRO A 322 23.62 -17.51 8.83
N LEU A 323 22.45 -16.90 8.91
CA LEU A 323 21.19 -17.64 8.82
C LEU A 323 20.90 -18.09 7.37
N LYS A 324 21.11 -17.22 6.38
CA LYS A 324 20.89 -17.58 4.97
C LYS A 324 21.77 -18.75 4.55
N ARG A 325 23.04 -18.73 4.93
CA ARG A 325 23.99 -19.81 4.66
C ARG A 325 23.52 -21.15 5.24
N VAL A 326 23.10 -21.17 6.49
CA VAL A 326 22.64 -22.41 7.14
C VAL A 326 21.38 -22.96 6.46
N LEU A 327 20.47 -22.09 6.02
CA LEU A 327 19.27 -22.49 5.27
C LEU A 327 19.64 -23.08 3.90
N LEU A 328 20.56 -22.48 3.17
CA LEU A 328 21.04 -22.99 1.89
C LEU A 328 21.79 -24.32 2.04
N ASP A 329 22.68 -24.42 3.04
CA ASP A 329 23.45 -25.63 3.32
C ASP A 329 22.55 -26.82 3.76
N ALA A 330 21.38 -26.52 4.36
CA ALA A 330 20.40 -27.55 4.73
C ALA A 330 19.70 -28.19 3.53
N GLY A 331 19.73 -27.58 2.34
CA GLY A 331 19.17 -28.13 1.11
C GLY A 331 17.64 -28.27 1.14
N ILE A 332 16.95 -27.51 1.99
CA ILE A 332 15.48 -27.56 2.13
C ILE A 332 14.74 -26.67 1.12
N ALA A 333 15.47 -25.84 0.39
CA ALA A 333 14.95 -24.95 -0.65
C ALA A 333 16.05 -24.59 -1.64
N ASP A 334 15.66 -23.93 -2.74
CA ASP A 334 16.59 -23.44 -3.76
C ASP A 334 17.17 -22.06 -3.40
N ASP A 335 16.38 -21.21 -2.74
CA ASP A 335 16.83 -19.92 -2.19
C ASP A 335 16.11 -19.58 -0.89
N ALA A 336 16.68 -18.63 -0.14
CA ALA A 336 16.12 -18.09 1.09
C ALA A 336 16.27 -16.57 1.08
N ILE A 337 15.21 -15.86 1.45
CA ILE A 337 15.20 -14.39 1.58
C ILE A 337 14.75 -13.99 2.99
N GLY A 338 15.23 -12.84 3.47
CA GLY A 338 14.79 -12.26 4.74
C GLY A 338 14.54 -10.77 4.56
N TYR A 339 13.46 -10.27 5.15
CA TYR A 339 13.10 -8.85 5.09
C TYR A 339 12.22 -8.45 6.27
N VAL A 340 12.03 -7.15 6.46
CA VAL A 340 11.04 -6.57 7.37
C VAL A 340 9.90 -6.00 6.54
N ALA A 341 8.67 -6.43 6.85
CA ALA A 341 7.46 -5.79 6.38
C ALA A 341 7.12 -4.65 7.35
N ASP A 342 7.42 -3.43 6.94
CA ASP A 342 7.12 -2.21 7.67
C ASP A 342 5.91 -1.47 7.06
N SER A 343 5.68 -0.23 7.42
CA SER A 343 4.54 0.58 6.93
C SER A 343 3.15 -0.03 7.23
N VAL A 344 3.08 -0.86 8.25
CA VAL A 344 1.88 -1.45 8.87
C VAL A 344 1.86 -1.15 10.36
N ALA A 345 0.68 -1.27 11.02
CA ALA A 345 0.56 -0.94 12.44
C ALA A 345 1.49 -1.76 13.34
N GLN A 346 1.77 -3.00 12.96
CA GLN A 346 2.66 -3.92 13.65
C GLN A 346 3.66 -4.53 12.66
N PRO A 347 4.81 -3.88 12.42
CA PRO A 347 5.87 -4.42 11.57
C PRO A 347 6.31 -5.81 11.99
N PHE A 348 6.67 -6.64 11.01
CA PHE A 348 7.10 -8.02 11.24
C PHE A 348 8.27 -8.42 10.33
N ALA A 349 9.15 -9.27 10.88
CA ALA A 349 10.26 -9.86 10.14
C ALA A 349 9.80 -11.16 9.48
N VAL A 350 10.27 -11.42 8.27
CA VAL A 350 9.96 -12.60 7.49
C VAL A 350 11.24 -13.31 7.06
N VAL A 351 11.26 -14.62 7.20
CA VAL A 351 12.24 -15.50 6.55
C VAL A 351 11.46 -16.43 5.63
N SER A 352 11.73 -16.37 4.33
CA SER A 352 11.02 -17.11 3.30
C SER A 352 11.95 -17.99 2.47
N LEU A 353 11.43 -19.13 2.02
CA LEU A 353 12.09 -20.13 1.18
C LEU A 353 11.39 -20.19 -0.18
N ARG A 354 12.17 -20.24 -1.27
CA ARG A 354 11.70 -20.48 -2.64
C ARG A 354 12.19 -21.83 -3.14
N GLY A 355 11.38 -22.52 -3.92
CA GLY A 355 11.67 -23.89 -4.32
C GLY A 355 11.74 -24.84 -3.11
N ALA A 356 10.80 -24.70 -2.19
CA ALA A 356 10.77 -25.41 -0.91
C ALA A 356 10.54 -26.91 -1.11
N ARG A 357 11.23 -27.75 -0.33
CA ARG A 357 11.02 -29.19 -0.33
C ARG A 357 9.84 -29.56 0.58
N PRO A 358 9.20 -30.72 0.37
CA PRO A 358 8.12 -31.16 1.26
C PRO A 358 8.52 -31.16 2.74
N GLY A 359 7.70 -30.52 3.60
CA GLY A 359 8.00 -30.36 5.02
C GLY A 359 9.00 -29.24 5.38
N ALA A 360 9.31 -28.36 4.41
CA ALA A 360 10.26 -27.27 4.61
C ALA A 360 9.80 -26.26 5.66
N ALA A 361 8.50 -26.03 5.84
CA ALA A 361 7.97 -25.07 6.83
C ALA A 361 8.39 -25.42 8.26
N ASP A 362 8.27 -26.69 8.67
CA ASP A 362 8.72 -27.15 9.99
C ASP A 362 10.24 -27.11 10.12
N ALA A 363 10.97 -27.50 9.07
CA ALA A 363 12.44 -27.45 9.05
C ALA A 363 12.94 -26.00 9.10
N LEU A 364 12.33 -25.08 8.37
CA LEU A 364 12.63 -23.64 8.38
C LEU A 364 12.59 -23.09 9.80
N ARG A 365 11.47 -23.28 10.48
CA ARG A 365 11.30 -22.79 11.85
C ARG A 365 12.37 -23.35 12.79
N ALA A 366 12.62 -24.66 12.72
CA ALA A 366 13.61 -25.31 13.57
C ALA A 366 15.04 -24.78 13.32
N ILE A 367 15.41 -24.53 12.05
CA ILE A 367 16.71 -23.99 11.66
C ILE A 367 16.83 -22.53 12.13
N VAL A 368 15.81 -21.70 11.92
CA VAL A 368 15.78 -20.29 12.36
C VAL A 368 15.98 -20.23 13.88
N GLU A 369 15.22 -21.01 14.66
CA GLU A 369 15.34 -21.03 16.12
C GLU A 369 16.72 -21.55 16.59
N ALA A 370 17.25 -22.58 15.94
CA ALA A 370 18.56 -23.14 16.28
C ALA A 370 19.70 -22.16 15.99
N GLU A 371 19.69 -21.54 14.82
CA GLU A 371 20.73 -20.58 14.43
C GLU A 371 20.62 -19.29 15.23
N ALA A 372 19.40 -18.78 15.47
CA ALA A 372 19.18 -17.63 16.33
C ALA A 372 19.72 -17.88 17.75
N ARG A 373 19.53 -19.07 18.31
CA ARG A 373 20.08 -19.44 19.60
C ARG A 373 21.62 -19.46 19.57
N ARG A 374 22.21 -20.06 18.53
CA ARG A 374 23.66 -20.10 18.35
C ARG A 374 24.26 -18.69 18.28
N LEU A 375 23.64 -17.80 17.53
CA LEU A 375 24.09 -16.42 17.38
C LEU A 375 23.86 -15.59 18.65
N ALA A 376 22.73 -15.76 19.34
CA ALA A 376 22.44 -15.05 20.58
C ALA A 376 23.37 -15.46 21.74
N GLU A 377 23.83 -16.72 21.78
CA GLU A 377 24.75 -17.26 22.81
C GLU A 377 26.20 -17.09 22.42
N GLY A 378 26.54 -17.26 21.14
CA GLY A 378 27.92 -17.19 20.62
C GLY A 378 28.37 -15.78 20.26
N GLY A 379 27.46 -14.83 20.16
CA GLY A 379 27.68 -13.47 19.68
C GLY A 379 27.52 -13.35 18.17
N LEU A 380 26.99 -12.19 17.75
CA LEU A 380 26.96 -11.75 16.35
C LEU A 380 28.32 -11.18 15.95
N ASP A 381 28.71 -11.37 14.69
CA ASP A 381 29.88 -10.67 14.16
C ASP A 381 29.54 -9.16 14.07
N ARG A 382 30.21 -8.38 14.93
CA ARG A 382 29.98 -6.93 15.02
C ARG A 382 30.34 -6.19 13.74
N GLU A 383 31.31 -6.66 12.95
CA GLU A 383 31.65 -6.06 11.67
C GLU A 383 30.51 -6.24 10.65
N LEU A 384 29.86 -7.40 10.69
CA LEU A 384 28.69 -7.66 9.84
C LEU A 384 27.50 -6.74 10.21
N VAL A 385 27.23 -6.59 11.50
CA VAL A 385 26.17 -5.67 11.98
C VAL A 385 26.51 -4.22 11.64
N ARG A 386 27.77 -3.79 11.79
CA ARG A 386 28.21 -2.44 11.40
C ARG A 386 28.08 -2.20 9.88
N ALA A 387 28.38 -3.21 9.07
CA ALA A 387 28.22 -3.13 7.62
C ALA A 387 26.76 -2.96 7.23
N ALA A 388 25.86 -3.78 7.80
CA ALA A 388 24.41 -3.67 7.58
C ALA A 388 23.87 -2.30 8.04
N LEU A 389 24.31 -1.82 9.22
CA LEU A 389 23.93 -0.49 9.73
C LEU A 389 24.41 0.63 8.79
N SER A 390 25.64 0.56 8.30
CA SER A 390 26.18 1.55 7.37
C SER A 390 25.46 1.53 6.02
N HIS A 391 25.06 0.34 5.55
CA HIS A 391 24.28 0.15 4.34
C HIS A 391 22.88 0.76 4.50
N ALA A 392 22.17 0.44 5.58
CA ALA A 392 20.84 0.98 5.86
C ALA A 392 20.87 2.52 5.96
N GLU A 393 21.86 3.09 6.66
CA GLU A 393 22.03 4.54 6.73
C GLU A 393 22.30 5.16 5.36
N PHE A 394 23.18 4.55 4.54
CA PHE A 394 23.46 5.00 3.19
C PHE A 394 22.19 5.04 2.32
N VAL A 395 21.40 3.95 2.33
CA VAL A 395 20.14 3.86 1.58
C VAL A 395 19.16 4.96 2.01
N MET A 396 19.02 5.19 3.32
CA MET A 396 18.13 6.25 3.83
C MET A 396 18.60 7.66 3.50
N ARG A 397 19.91 7.90 3.45
CA ARG A 397 20.49 9.21 3.06
C ARG A 397 20.34 9.49 1.58
N GLU A 398 20.63 8.49 0.73
CA GLU A 398 20.60 8.63 -0.72
C GLU A 398 19.18 8.70 -1.28
N ARG A 399 18.18 8.12 -0.59
CA ARG A 399 16.78 8.08 -1.03
C ARG A 399 16.58 7.66 -2.48
N ASN A 400 17.50 6.86 -3.02
CA ASN A 400 17.48 6.43 -4.41
C ASN A 400 16.53 5.22 -4.61
N PHE A 401 15.24 5.45 -4.41
CA PHE A 401 14.18 4.44 -4.59
C PHE A 401 13.50 4.52 -5.96
N GLY A 402 14.04 5.31 -6.90
CA GLY A 402 13.44 5.52 -8.22
C GLY A 402 12.24 6.48 -8.22
N TYR A 403 11.96 7.12 -7.09
CA TYR A 403 10.90 8.13 -6.92
C TYR A 403 11.49 9.49 -6.53
N PRO A 404 10.78 10.62 -6.80
CA PRO A 404 11.16 11.93 -6.26
C PRO A 404 11.21 11.93 -4.73
N ASP A 405 12.16 12.66 -4.14
CA ASP A 405 12.37 12.73 -2.69
C ASP A 405 11.09 13.07 -1.92
N GLY A 406 10.30 14.02 -2.41
CA GLY A 406 9.04 14.39 -1.77
C GLY A 406 8.01 13.24 -1.71
N VAL A 407 8.02 12.35 -2.70
CA VAL A 407 7.16 11.15 -2.71
C VAL A 407 7.68 10.12 -1.71
N VAL A 408 9.01 9.88 -1.69
CA VAL A 408 9.65 8.97 -0.72
C VAL A 408 9.39 9.43 0.71
N LEU A 409 9.59 10.72 0.98
CA LEU A 409 9.36 11.30 2.31
C LEU A 409 7.88 11.27 2.71
N ALA A 410 6.96 11.44 1.76
CA ALA A 410 5.53 11.26 2.03
C ALA A 410 5.20 9.82 2.44
N MET A 411 5.72 8.83 1.75
CA MET A 411 5.56 7.40 2.10
C MET A 411 6.19 7.12 3.48
N SER A 412 7.40 7.62 3.73
CA SER A 412 8.09 7.46 5.02
C SER A 412 7.31 8.10 6.16
N ALA A 413 6.79 9.33 6.00
CA ALA A 413 5.96 9.96 7.03
C ALA A 413 4.73 9.11 7.35
N MET A 414 4.06 8.57 6.34
CA MET A 414 2.86 7.74 6.51
C MET A 414 3.15 6.39 7.18
N ALA A 415 4.38 5.88 7.14
CA ALA A 415 4.77 4.67 7.86
C ALA A 415 4.69 4.81 9.40
N GLY A 416 4.66 6.04 9.92
CA GLY A 416 4.47 6.34 11.34
C GLY A 416 3.20 7.12 11.64
N TRP A 417 2.96 8.21 10.91
CA TRP A 417 1.88 9.16 11.17
C TRP A 417 0.48 8.55 11.09
N LEU A 418 0.28 7.57 10.20
CA LEU A 418 -1.00 6.87 10.08
C LEU A 418 -1.42 6.19 11.40
N TYR A 419 -0.45 5.75 12.20
CA TYR A 419 -0.67 4.91 13.39
C TYR A 419 -0.58 5.68 14.71
N SER A 420 0.07 6.86 14.72
CA SER A 420 0.19 7.71 15.92
C SER A 420 0.31 9.18 15.54
N ASP A 421 -0.49 10.00 16.21
CA ASP A 421 -0.39 11.48 16.14
C ASP A 421 0.62 12.05 17.17
N ASP A 422 1.28 11.21 17.98
CA ASP A 422 2.24 11.67 19.02
C ASP A 422 3.48 12.32 18.41
N ASP A 423 4.00 11.73 17.33
CA ASP A 423 5.16 12.24 16.59
C ASP A 423 5.02 11.95 15.07
N PRO A 424 4.24 12.77 14.34
CA PRO A 424 4.00 12.58 12.92
C PRO A 424 5.25 12.58 12.04
N ALA A 425 6.31 13.27 12.46
CA ALA A 425 7.57 13.38 11.73
C ALA A 425 8.62 12.35 12.16
N ALA A 426 8.27 11.38 13.00
CA ALA A 426 9.23 10.39 13.52
C ALA A 426 10.02 9.69 12.42
N TYR A 427 9.37 9.25 11.35
CA TYR A 427 10.00 8.51 10.27
C TYR A 427 10.78 9.40 9.27
N LEU A 428 10.76 10.71 9.44
CA LEU A 428 11.61 11.64 8.69
C LEU A 428 12.98 11.85 9.34
N ARG A 429 13.15 11.51 10.64
CA ARG A 429 14.40 11.62 11.38
C ARG A 429 15.05 10.26 11.48
N PHE A 430 16.28 10.11 11.13
CA PHE A 430 17.01 8.84 11.24
C PHE A 430 18.40 8.98 11.87
N GLU A 431 19.00 10.16 11.94
CA GLU A 431 20.34 10.35 12.48
C GLU A 431 20.46 9.90 13.94
N ASP A 432 19.49 10.26 14.77
CA ASP A 432 19.45 9.89 16.18
C ASP A 432 19.34 8.37 16.37
N VAL A 433 18.54 7.71 15.51
CA VAL A 433 18.35 6.27 15.52
C VAL A 433 19.65 5.56 15.18
N PHE A 434 20.33 5.99 14.10
CA PHE A 434 21.60 5.39 13.71
C PHE A 434 22.72 5.67 14.71
N ALA A 435 22.75 6.87 15.33
CA ALA A 435 23.70 7.19 16.39
C ALA A 435 23.51 6.26 17.59
N SER A 436 22.26 6.11 18.06
CA SER A 436 21.91 5.18 19.14
C SER A 436 22.28 3.74 18.81
N LEU A 437 21.94 3.27 17.60
CA LEU A 437 22.20 1.88 17.20
C LEU A 437 23.71 1.58 17.07
N ARG A 438 24.55 2.55 16.66
CA ARG A 438 26.01 2.37 16.65
C ARG A 438 26.57 2.09 18.05
N GLU A 439 26.11 2.80 19.06
CA GLU A 439 26.52 2.55 20.45
C GLU A 439 26.04 1.16 20.90
N LYS A 440 24.80 0.81 20.58
CA LYS A 440 24.16 -0.46 20.94
C LYS A 440 24.80 -1.71 20.32
N VAL A 441 25.50 -1.58 19.16
CA VAL A 441 26.29 -2.70 18.59
C VAL A 441 27.31 -3.22 19.60
N GLU A 442 27.94 -2.33 20.40
CA GLU A 442 28.97 -2.73 21.38
C GLU A 442 28.37 -3.30 22.66
N GLU A 443 27.10 -3.05 22.94
CA GLU A 443 26.41 -3.40 24.18
C GLU A 443 25.71 -4.76 24.16
N GLY A 444 25.71 -5.45 22.99
CA GLY A 444 25.03 -6.74 22.82
C GLY A 444 23.52 -6.60 22.59
N TYR A 445 23.07 -5.43 22.16
CA TYR A 445 21.66 -5.15 21.90
C TYR A 445 21.11 -6.02 20.76
N PHE A 446 21.89 -6.23 19.70
CA PHE A 446 21.45 -7.01 18.53
C PHE A 446 21.31 -8.50 18.86
N GLU A 447 22.14 -9.04 19.75
CA GLU A 447 22.00 -10.41 20.28
C GLU A 447 20.73 -10.53 21.14
N ALA A 448 20.43 -9.50 21.95
CA ALA A 448 19.21 -9.46 22.74
C ALA A 448 17.97 -9.36 21.84
N LEU A 449 18.00 -8.46 20.84
CA LEU A 449 16.92 -8.30 19.86
C LEU A 449 16.68 -9.59 19.07
N LEU A 450 17.76 -10.27 18.64
CA LEU A 450 17.67 -11.54 17.93
C LEU A 450 17.00 -12.62 18.81
N ARG A 451 17.35 -12.69 20.09
CA ARG A 451 16.70 -13.59 21.05
C ARG A 451 15.22 -13.26 21.21
N GLU A 452 14.90 -11.99 21.47
CA GLU A 452 13.52 -11.54 21.64
C GLU A 452 12.68 -11.82 20.40
N LEU A 453 13.22 -11.56 19.19
CA LEU A 453 12.49 -11.66 17.94
C LEU A 453 12.24 -13.11 17.51
N PHE A 454 13.24 -14.00 17.63
CA PHE A 454 13.16 -15.34 17.07
C PHE A 454 12.94 -16.45 18.10
N LEU A 455 13.32 -16.26 19.38
CA LEU A 455 13.25 -17.30 20.41
C LEU A 455 12.14 -17.07 21.44
N ASP A 456 12.03 -15.82 21.94
CA ASP A 456 11.14 -15.49 23.05
C ASP A 456 9.84 -14.81 22.55
N ASN A 457 9.64 -14.73 21.22
CA ASN A 457 8.47 -14.10 20.60
C ASN A 457 7.28 -15.06 20.57
N ASP A 458 6.20 -14.68 21.21
CA ASP A 458 4.92 -15.40 21.24
C ASP A 458 3.94 -14.91 20.13
N HIS A 459 4.36 -13.92 19.31
CA HIS A 459 3.59 -13.44 18.16
C HIS A 459 4.29 -13.81 16.85
N ARG A 460 4.02 -15.01 16.38
CA ARG A 460 4.66 -15.60 15.20
C ARG A 460 3.73 -16.52 14.45
N ALA A 461 3.98 -16.71 13.15
CA ALA A 461 3.25 -17.68 12.34
C ALA A 461 4.15 -18.32 11.28
N CYS A 462 3.75 -19.47 10.77
CA CYS A 462 4.35 -20.11 9.60
C CYS A 462 3.27 -20.33 8.53
N ALA A 463 3.66 -20.15 7.27
CA ALA A 463 2.83 -20.48 6.14
C ALA A 463 3.64 -21.22 5.07
N GLU A 464 2.97 -22.04 4.27
CA GLU A 464 3.56 -22.70 3.12
C GLU A 464 2.56 -22.72 1.96
N VAL A 465 3.05 -22.56 0.74
CA VAL A 465 2.30 -22.82 -0.48
C VAL A 465 2.59 -24.25 -0.94
N VAL A 466 1.51 -25.03 -1.06
CA VAL A 466 1.58 -26.43 -1.45
C VAL A 466 1.04 -26.59 -2.87
N PRO A 467 1.90 -26.90 -3.85
CA PRO A 467 1.45 -27.21 -5.21
C PRO A 467 0.49 -28.40 -5.23
N THR A 468 -0.69 -28.26 -5.85
CA THR A 468 -1.74 -29.31 -5.87
C THR A 468 -1.94 -29.94 -7.23
N GLU A 469 -1.96 -29.13 -8.27
CA GLU A 469 -2.18 -29.55 -9.66
C GLU A 469 -1.44 -28.60 -10.62
N SER A 470 -1.38 -28.93 -11.90
CA SER A 470 -0.79 -28.04 -12.88
C SER A 470 -1.71 -26.87 -13.21
N ASP A 471 -1.14 -25.75 -13.62
CA ASP A 471 -1.88 -24.57 -14.08
C ASP A 471 -2.87 -24.95 -15.20
N GLU A 472 -2.46 -25.80 -16.15
CA GLU A 472 -3.33 -26.27 -17.25
C GLU A 472 -4.57 -27.03 -16.74
N ALA A 473 -4.43 -27.85 -15.69
CA ALA A 473 -5.56 -28.58 -15.11
C ALA A 473 -6.53 -27.64 -14.39
N ALA A 474 -6.00 -26.64 -13.70
CA ALA A 474 -6.79 -25.62 -13.03
C ALA A 474 -7.54 -24.74 -14.03
N GLU A 475 -6.88 -24.29 -15.10
CA GLU A 475 -7.49 -23.51 -16.19
C GLU A 475 -8.62 -24.28 -16.89
N GLU A 476 -8.43 -25.59 -17.16
CA GLU A 476 -9.48 -26.41 -17.77
C GLU A 476 -10.67 -26.61 -16.82
N ALA A 477 -10.43 -26.78 -15.52
CA ALA A 477 -11.48 -26.89 -14.52
C ALA A 477 -12.28 -25.59 -14.39
N GLU A 478 -11.61 -24.43 -14.38
CA GLU A 478 -12.22 -23.11 -14.39
C GLU A 478 -13.08 -22.93 -15.65
N ALA A 479 -12.53 -23.17 -16.84
CA ALA A 479 -13.25 -23.05 -18.11
C ALA A 479 -14.45 -24.00 -18.20
N ALA A 480 -14.38 -25.20 -17.58
CA ALA A 480 -15.51 -26.11 -17.48
C ALA A 480 -16.63 -25.56 -16.59
N GLY A 481 -16.29 -24.99 -15.43
CA GLY A 481 -17.24 -24.34 -14.54
C GLY A 481 -17.91 -23.12 -15.20
N GLU A 482 -17.16 -22.32 -15.93
CA GLU A 482 -17.69 -21.18 -16.69
C GLU A 482 -18.67 -21.60 -17.80
N ARG A 483 -18.42 -22.71 -18.48
CA ARG A 483 -19.35 -23.28 -19.46
C ARG A 483 -20.63 -23.79 -18.80
N GLU A 484 -20.52 -24.46 -17.65
CA GLU A 484 -21.68 -24.93 -16.88
C GLU A 484 -22.52 -23.74 -16.42
N ALA A 485 -21.89 -22.69 -15.86
CA ALA A 485 -22.57 -21.49 -15.43
C ALA A 485 -23.27 -20.76 -16.59
N ALA A 486 -22.66 -20.71 -17.78
CA ALA A 486 -23.30 -20.15 -18.98
C ALA A 486 -24.54 -20.96 -19.42
N ALA A 487 -24.47 -22.30 -19.33
CA ALA A 487 -25.58 -23.18 -19.69
C ALA A 487 -26.77 -23.12 -18.72
N GLU A 488 -26.56 -22.70 -17.48
CA GLU A 488 -27.61 -22.52 -16.48
C GLU A 488 -28.38 -21.20 -16.63
N LEU A 489 -27.88 -20.22 -17.41
CA LEU A 489 -28.53 -18.95 -17.63
C LEU A 489 -29.83 -19.10 -18.42
N THR A 490 -30.86 -18.38 -18.04
CA THR A 490 -32.03 -18.17 -18.88
C THR A 490 -31.68 -17.25 -20.07
N GLU A 491 -32.48 -17.33 -21.15
CA GLU A 491 -32.29 -16.44 -22.31
C GLU A 491 -32.36 -14.95 -21.93
N ASP A 492 -33.22 -14.59 -20.97
CA ASP A 492 -33.36 -13.20 -20.49
C ASP A 492 -32.11 -12.74 -19.71
N GLU A 493 -31.55 -13.60 -18.86
CA GLU A 493 -30.31 -13.32 -18.14
C GLU A 493 -29.13 -13.16 -19.09
N ALA A 494 -28.96 -14.08 -20.03
CA ALA A 494 -27.91 -14.00 -21.04
C ALA A 494 -28.05 -12.73 -21.92
N ALA A 495 -29.27 -12.38 -22.31
CA ALA A 495 -29.55 -11.16 -23.06
C ALA A 495 -29.22 -9.91 -22.25
N SER A 496 -29.53 -9.89 -20.95
CA SER A 496 -29.21 -8.78 -20.04
C SER A 496 -27.70 -8.59 -19.88
N ILE A 497 -26.93 -9.69 -19.73
CA ILE A 497 -25.47 -9.64 -19.66
C ILE A 497 -24.88 -9.06 -20.95
N ARG A 498 -25.31 -9.56 -22.12
CA ARG A 498 -24.83 -9.05 -23.41
C ARG A 498 -25.15 -7.58 -23.62
N GLU A 499 -26.32 -7.14 -23.19
CA GLU A 499 -26.73 -5.72 -23.27
C GLU A 499 -25.85 -4.85 -22.35
N ALA A 500 -25.60 -5.28 -21.10
CA ALA A 500 -24.72 -4.56 -20.16
C ALA A 500 -23.30 -4.43 -20.70
N VAL A 501 -22.72 -5.52 -21.24
CA VAL A 501 -21.39 -5.50 -21.85
C VAL A 501 -21.35 -4.61 -23.09
N ARG A 502 -22.39 -4.64 -23.93
CA ARG A 502 -22.48 -3.73 -25.09
C ARG A 502 -22.47 -2.27 -24.64
N ALA A 503 -23.30 -1.91 -23.66
CA ALA A 503 -23.36 -0.56 -23.12
C ALA A 503 -22.02 -0.12 -22.49
N LEU A 504 -21.33 -1.05 -21.80
CA LEU A 504 -19.99 -0.80 -21.26
C LEU A 504 -18.98 -0.49 -22.39
N ARG A 505 -18.93 -1.32 -23.42
CA ARG A 505 -18.01 -1.13 -24.56
C ARG A 505 -18.31 0.18 -25.32
N GLU A 506 -19.60 0.47 -25.58
CA GLU A 506 -20.02 1.75 -26.18
C GLU A 506 -19.57 2.95 -25.32
N ALA A 507 -19.69 2.85 -23.99
CA ALA A 507 -19.21 3.89 -23.09
C ALA A 507 -17.68 4.03 -23.10
N GLN A 508 -16.95 2.94 -23.22
CA GLN A 508 -15.48 2.94 -23.32
C GLN A 508 -14.98 3.55 -24.65
N GLU A 509 -15.63 3.22 -25.77
CA GLU A 509 -15.24 3.66 -27.11
C GLU A 509 -15.69 5.08 -27.43
N ALA A 510 -16.77 5.57 -26.80
CA ALA A 510 -17.30 6.92 -27.07
C ALA A 510 -16.20 7.97 -26.80
N PRO A 511 -15.95 8.92 -27.71
CA PRO A 511 -14.97 9.98 -27.43
C PRO A 511 -15.45 10.90 -26.30
N ASP A 512 -14.52 11.46 -25.53
CA ASP A 512 -14.85 12.51 -24.58
C ASP A 512 -15.40 13.74 -25.33
N ALA A 513 -16.37 14.41 -24.71
CA ALA A 513 -16.92 15.65 -25.27
C ALA A 513 -15.82 16.73 -25.36
N PRO A 514 -15.72 17.50 -26.46
CA PRO A 514 -14.72 18.55 -26.58
C PRO A 514 -14.73 19.53 -25.40
N GLU A 515 -15.93 19.88 -24.92
CA GLU A 515 -16.11 20.79 -23.78
C GLU A 515 -15.62 20.20 -22.46
N ALA A 516 -15.57 18.88 -22.33
CA ALA A 516 -15.00 18.20 -21.17
C ALA A 516 -13.46 18.22 -21.24
N LEU A 517 -12.89 17.97 -22.43
CA LEU A 517 -11.44 18.04 -22.64
C LEU A 517 -10.88 19.46 -22.44
N GLU A 518 -11.64 20.51 -22.78
CA GLU A 518 -11.27 21.91 -22.54
C GLU A 518 -11.17 22.27 -21.05
N LYS A 519 -11.79 21.49 -20.15
CA LYS A 519 -11.70 21.69 -18.70
C LYS A 519 -10.40 21.20 -18.11
N LEU A 520 -9.71 20.26 -18.77
CA LEU A 520 -8.43 19.78 -18.28
C LEU A 520 -7.41 20.92 -18.23
N PRO A 521 -6.67 21.03 -17.12
CA PRO A 521 -5.70 22.09 -16.98
C PRO A 521 -4.57 21.92 -18.00
N GLN A 522 -4.17 23.03 -18.60
CA GLN A 522 -3.06 23.07 -19.56
C GLN A 522 -2.02 24.08 -19.09
N LEU A 523 -0.76 23.76 -19.30
CA LEU A 523 0.31 24.72 -19.10
C LEU A 523 0.33 25.71 -20.27
N SER A 524 0.20 27.00 -19.96
CA SER A 524 0.44 28.05 -20.94
C SER A 524 1.94 28.14 -21.26
N ARG A 525 2.26 28.38 -22.53
CA ARG A 525 3.64 28.61 -23.00
C ARG A 525 4.19 29.94 -22.50
#